data_626ae22c42f5d2702ff7a71ec60d4671
#
_entry.id   626ae22c42f5d2702ff7a71ec60d4671
#
_cell.length_a   1.000
_cell.length_b   1.000
_cell.length_c   1.000
_cell.angle_alpha   90.00
_cell.angle_beta   90.00
_cell.angle_gamma   90.00
#
_symmetry.space_group_name_H-M   'P 1'
#
loop_
_entity.id
_entity.type
_entity.pdbx_description
1 polymer ?
#
loop_
_entity_poly.entity_id
_entity_poly.type
_entity_poly.pdbx_seq_one_letter_code
_entity_poly.pdbx_strand_id
1 'polypeptide(L)'
;MNIQVPYRVFRGHKGAVNSCHFCFEDTKILSCSHDTTAKLWDVSRCDPVHVFGDEHKAPISECNLTADNKRMVTSSYDKTVKLWDMECGQLIWSVSLEGLVNSCNISSDGKLVLCALDMDNSLYIIDSATGSKIAYIKDQHLSTITRCCFDPEIQRVCSVSSDRTIKLWDIKAQHATIIIRNAHSNVISDCRFSSNGHILCTASWDKCLKLWDINAGQFRHQRPDVLHKAHKGSVSSCTFSKDMSVIVSGGYDKTVVLWDVIAASKKLVLKGHEDWVLDVSLSANKKWIVSSSKDSTLRLWNIENYEKIPAVTENIRALGSTVVQCEECKKPFSFMNWDNPDLLKRCVFCRLATPSRICPLPPIPDPVL
;
A
#
# COMPACT_ATOMS: atom_id res chain seq x y z
N MET A 1 3.22 -31.44 -3.35
CA MET A 1 4.28 -30.89 -2.47
C MET A 1 4.03 -29.39 -2.33
N ASN A 2 3.82 -28.90 -1.11
CA ASN A 2 3.77 -27.44 -0.88
C ASN A 2 5.20 -26.90 -1.00
N ILE A 3 5.54 -26.34 -2.14
CA ILE A 3 6.83 -25.66 -2.31
C ILE A 3 6.72 -24.35 -1.57
N GLN A 4 7.40 -24.27 -0.45
CA GLN A 4 7.47 -23.10 0.38
C GLN A 4 8.56 -22.18 -0.20
N VAL A 5 8.20 -20.92 -0.50
CA VAL A 5 9.17 -19.90 -0.92
C VAL A 5 10.18 -19.70 0.20
N PRO A 6 11.49 -19.71 -0.08
CA PRO A 6 12.50 -19.49 0.94
C PRO A 6 12.38 -18.09 1.53
N TYR A 7 12.48 -18.01 2.84
CA TYR A 7 12.45 -16.74 3.56
C TYR A 7 13.49 -16.69 4.67
N ARG A 8 13.86 -15.48 5.05
CA ARG A 8 14.70 -15.18 6.23
C ARG A 8 13.85 -14.48 7.29
N VAL A 9 14.19 -14.65 8.55
CA VAL A 9 13.47 -14.07 9.68
C VAL A 9 14.36 -13.09 10.40
N PHE A 10 13.87 -11.87 10.59
CA PHE A 10 14.52 -10.85 11.42
C PHE A 10 13.86 -10.87 12.79
N ARG A 11 14.66 -11.07 13.82
CA ARG A 11 14.23 -11.14 15.22
C ARG A 11 14.93 -10.04 16.03
N GLY A 12 14.19 -9.38 16.91
CA GLY A 12 14.78 -8.34 17.77
C GLY A 12 13.79 -7.28 18.23
N HIS A 13 12.62 -7.14 17.58
CA HIS A 13 11.51 -6.42 18.18
C HIS A 13 10.87 -7.24 19.29
N LYS A 14 10.40 -6.54 20.36
CA LYS A 14 9.73 -7.13 21.51
C LYS A 14 8.21 -7.02 21.46
N GLY A 15 7.67 -6.38 20.45
CA GLY A 15 6.25 -6.17 20.23
C GLY A 15 5.88 -6.30 18.75
N ALA A 16 4.58 -6.20 18.44
CA ALA A 16 4.08 -6.23 17.07
C ALA A 16 4.83 -5.25 16.18
N VAL A 17 5.23 -5.65 14.99
CA VAL A 17 5.91 -4.79 14.01
C VAL A 17 4.86 -4.20 13.08
N ASN A 18 4.61 -2.90 13.19
CA ASN A 18 3.50 -2.24 12.54
C ASN A 18 3.77 -1.83 11.09
N SER A 19 5.00 -1.45 10.77
CA SER A 19 5.35 -1.01 9.42
C SER A 19 6.75 -1.47 9.04
N CYS A 20 6.97 -1.66 7.73
CA CYS A 20 8.26 -2.06 7.18
C CYS A 20 8.48 -1.50 5.77
N HIS A 21 9.69 -1.02 5.48
CA HIS A 21 10.06 -0.44 4.21
C HIS A 21 11.45 -0.86 3.77
N PHE A 22 11.62 -1.16 2.48
CA PHE A 22 12.96 -1.24 1.89
C PHE A 22 13.57 0.14 1.74
N CYS A 23 14.87 0.24 1.96
CA CYS A 23 15.64 1.46 1.83
C CYS A 23 17.09 1.19 1.38
N PHE A 24 17.83 2.25 1.04
CA PHE A 24 19.21 2.16 0.58
C PHE A 24 19.39 1.13 -0.55
N GLU A 25 18.63 1.32 -1.64
CA GLU A 25 18.69 0.44 -2.82
C GLU A 25 18.45 -1.05 -2.49
N ASP A 26 17.46 -1.32 -1.65
CA ASP A 26 17.07 -2.65 -1.18
C ASP A 26 18.12 -3.38 -0.30
N THR A 27 19.18 -2.68 0.14
CA THR A 27 20.21 -3.28 1.02
C THR A 27 19.83 -3.26 2.49
N LYS A 28 18.90 -2.39 2.89
CA LYS A 28 18.42 -2.27 4.26
C LYS A 28 16.90 -2.29 4.33
N ILE A 29 16.37 -2.61 5.49
CA ILE A 29 14.96 -2.58 5.85
C ILE A 29 14.79 -1.67 7.06
N LEU A 30 13.82 -0.75 7.00
CA LEU A 30 13.35 0.01 8.15
C LEU A 30 12.09 -0.65 8.70
N SER A 31 11.95 -0.71 10.02
CA SER A 31 10.72 -1.16 10.68
C SER A 31 10.41 -0.35 11.91
N CYS A 32 9.13 -0.31 12.29
CA CYS A 32 8.70 0.25 13.57
C CYS A 32 7.74 -0.70 14.30
N SER A 33 7.68 -0.57 15.62
CA SER A 33 7.00 -1.55 16.46
C SER A 33 6.24 -0.95 17.65
N HIS A 34 5.34 -1.77 18.17
CA HIS A 34 4.69 -1.55 19.47
C HIS A 34 5.70 -1.49 20.65
N ASP A 35 6.92 -1.98 20.48
CA ASP A 35 7.98 -1.88 21.49
C ASP A 35 8.58 -0.49 21.63
N THR A 36 7.95 0.53 21.01
CA THR A 36 8.36 1.94 21.00
C THR A 36 9.64 2.25 20.24
N THR A 37 10.19 1.29 19.50
CA THR A 37 11.43 1.47 18.73
C THR A 37 11.17 1.39 17.22
N ALA A 38 11.99 2.12 16.46
CA ALA A 38 12.20 1.84 15.04
C ALA A 38 13.60 1.24 14.86
N LYS A 39 13.76 0.34 13.89
CA LYS A 39 15.04 -0.36 13.66
C LYS A 39 15.39 -0.38 12.20
N LEU A 40 16.66 -0.16 11.92
CA LEU A 40 17.26 -0.32 10.60
C LEU A 40 18.02 -1.65 10.58
N TRP A 41 17.71 -2.50 9.60
CA TRP A 41 18.25 -3.85 9.47
C TRP A 41 19.11 -3.97 8.22
N ASP A 42 20.16 -4.79 8.30
CA ASP A 42 20.92 -5.22 7.14
C ASP A 42 20.25 -6.45 6.51
N VAL A 43 19.93 -6.36 5.21
CA VAL A 43 19.25 -7.44 4.47
C VAL A 43 20.11 -8.69 4.36
N SER A 44 21.43 -8.54 4.28
CA SER A 44 22.35 -9.68 4.11
C SER A 44 22.57 -10.45 5.39
N ARG A 45 22.71 -9.74 6.53
CA ARG A 45 23.03 -10.30 7.86
C ARG A 45 21.78 -10.63 8.67
N CYS A 46 20.65 -9.99 8.37
CA CYS A 46 19.41 -10.06 9.16
C CYS A 46 19.57 -9.51 10.59
N ASP A 47 20.55 -8.65 10.83
CA ASP A 47 20.83 -8.04 12.11
C ASP A 47 20.45 -6.55 12.10
N PRO A 48 20.05 -5.98 13.25
CA PRO A 48 19.80 -4.55 13.37
C PRO A 48 21.12 -3.77 13.28
N VAL A 49 21.19 -2.83 12.35
CA VAL A 49 22.32 -1.91 12.19
C VAL A 49 22.21 -0.72 13.14
N HIS A 50 20.97 -0.23 13.31
CA HIS A 50 20.67 0.90 14.18
C HIS A 50 19.32 0.73 14.86
N VAL A 51 19.19 1.23 16.08
CA VAL A 51 17.96 1.23 16.86
C VAL A 51 17.64 2.67 17.25
N PHE A 52 16.50 3.17 16.74
CA PHE A 52 15.94 4.45 17.13
C PHE A 52 14.97 4.20 18.30
N GLY A 53 15.42 4.46 19.49
CA GLY A 53 14.68 4.17 20.74
C GLY A 53 14.69 5.36 21.70
N ASP A 54 14.10 5.13 22.90
CA ASP A 54 14.09 6.02 24.06
C ASP A 54 13.35 7.37 23.89
N GLU A 55 12.86 7.67 22.71
CA GLU A 55 12.18 8.93 22.41
C GLU A 55 10.66 8.80 22.39
N HIS A 56 10.13 7.72 21.80
CA HIS A 56 8.70 7.45 21.84
C HIS A 56 8.30 6.75 23.13
N LYS A 57 7.18 7.19 23.73
CA LYS A 57 6.66 6.68 25.02
C LYS A 57 5.48 5.71 24.86
N ALA A 58 5.01 5.52 23.63
CA ALA A 58 3.93 4.60 23.29
C ALA A 58 4.23 3.91 21.93
N PRO A 59 3.48 2.88 21.54
CA PRO A 59 3.65 2.18 20.27
C PRO A 59 3.82 3.12 19.08
N ILE A 60 4.78 2.84 18.21
CA ILE A 60 4.94 3.53 16.94
C ILE A 60 3.94 2.93 15.96
N SER A 61 3.08 3.77 15.39
CA SER A 61 2.02 3.35 14.47
C SER A 61 2.55 3.12 13.05
N GLU A 62 3.39 4.03 12.57
CA GLU A 62 3.96 3.97 11.22
C GLU A 62 5.34 4.65 11.17
N CYS A 63 6.16 4.22 10.23
CA CYS A 63 7.39 4.91 9.85
C CYS A 63 7.47 5.05 8.33
N ASN A 64 8.08 6.14 7.87
CA ASN A 64 8.30 6.39 6.44
C ASN A 64 9.65 7.08 6.22
N LEU A 65 10.16 7.00 4.99
CA LEU A 65 11.48 7.51 4.60
C LEU A 65 11.35 8.55 3.49
N THR A 66 12.26 9.52 3.49
CA THR A 66 12.47 10.36 2.31
C THR A 66 13.05 9.53 1.15
N ALA A 67 12.78 9.96 -0.07
CA ALA A 67 13.27 9.24 -1.26
C ALA A 67 14.80 9.14 -1.34
N ASP A 68 15.51 10.08 -0.73
CA ASP A 68 16.98 10.08 -0.62
C ASP A 68 17.52 9.23 0.53
N ASN A 69 16.64 8.59 1.33
CA ASN A 69 16.94 7.81 2.53
C ASN A 69 17.69 8.57 3.64
N LYS A 70 17.72 9.92 3.61
CA LYS A 70 18.43 10.70 4.64
C LYS A 70 17.62 10.92 5.90
N ARG A 71 16.31 10.96 5.78
CA ARG A 71 15.39 11.25 6.90
C ARG A 71 14.31 10.19 7.03
N MET A 72 13.93 9.94 8.26
CA MET A 72 12.82 9.07 8.63
C MET A 72 11.80 9.87 9.43
N VAL A 73 10.53 9.67 9.15
CA VAL A 73 9.42 10.13 9.98
C VAL A 73 8.79 8.95 10.70
N THR A 74 8.46 9.13 11.98
CA THR A 74 7.71 8.16 12.78
C THR A 74 6.51 8.82 13.42
N SER A 75 5.39 8.10 13.46
CA SER A 75 4.18 8.49 14.19
C SER A 75 3.90 7.52 15.33
N SER A 76 3.32 7.99 16.42
CA SER A 76 3.09 7.17 17.60
C SER A 76 1.77 7.50 18.31
N TYR A 77 1.31 6.53 19.09
CA TYR A 77 0.20 6.69 20.02
C TYR A 77 0.57 7.55 21.24
N ASP A 78 1.84 7.99 21.38
CA ASP A 78 2.23 9.05 22.34
C ASP A 78 1.81 10.45 21.89
N LYS A 79 1.04 10.56 20.80
CA LYS A 79 0.58 11.80 20.19
C LYS A 79 1.68 12.64 19.56
N THR A 80 2.82 12.05 19.26
CA THR A 80 3.93 12.75 18.62
C THR A 80 4.25 12.21 17.24
N VAL A 81 4.75 13.11 16.41
CA VAL A 81 5.42 12.80 15.14
C VAL A 81 6.85 13.28 15.28
N LYS A 82 7.78 12.44 14.89
CA LYS A 82 9.21 12.68 15.04
C LYS A 82 9.92 12.51 13.71
N LEU A 83 10.85 13.41 13.43
CA LEU A 83 11.76 13.33 12.29
C LEU A 83 13.17 13.00 12.78
N TRP A 84 13.79 12.06 12.10
CA TRP A 84 15.10 11.53 12.44
C TRP A 84 16.07 11.67 11.29
N ASP A 85 17.31 11.91 11.60
CA ASP A 85 18.42 11.79 10.68
C ASP A 85 18.84 10.32 10.60
N MET A 86 18.89 9.76 9.39
CA MET A 86 19.20 8.34 9.19
C MET A 86 20.70 8.03 9.23
N GLU A 87 21.54 9.05 9.06
CA GLU A 87 22.98 8.87 9.04
C GLU A 87 23.55 8.84 10.46
N CYS A 88 23.19 9.82 11.28
CA CYS A 88 23.65 9.91 12.67
C CYS A 88 22.68 9.27 13.69
N GLY A 89 21.46 8.93 13.28
CA GLY A 89 20.45 8.33 14.14
C GLY A 89 19.80 9.31 15.13
N GLN A 90 20.04 10.62 14.99
CA GLN A 90 19.56 11.63 15.94
C GLN A 90 18.17 12.14 15.59
N LEU A 91 17.43 12.52 16.64
CA LEU A 91 16.15 13.20 16.51
C LEU A 91 16.38 14.65 16.04
N ILE A 92 15.77 15.00 14.88
CA ILE A 92 15.84 16.37 14.35
C ILE A 92 14.79 17.24 15.02
N TRP A 93 13.53 16.79 15.05
CA TRP A 93 12.44 17.47 15.77
C TRP A 93 11.35 16.51 16.21
N SER A 94 10.59 16.95 17.20
CA SER A 94 9.41 16.26 17.72
C SER A 94 8.24 17.23 17.79
N VAL A 95 7.12 16.88 17.15
CA VAL A 95 5.89 17.68 17.15
C VAL A 95 4.81 16.93 17.90
N SER A 96 4.22 17.59 18.91
CA SER A 96 3.08 17.06 19.64
C SER A 96 1.78 17.48 18.97
N LEU A 97 0.85 16.52 18.86
CA LEU A 97 -0.48 16.67 18.31
C LEU A 97 -1.53 16.38 19.38
N GLU A 98 -2.79 16.72 19.10
CA GLU A 98 -3.86 16.63 20.12
C GLU A 98 -4.39 15.20 20.30
N GLY A 99 -4.28 14.34 19.26
CA GLY A 99 -4.77 12.95 19.24
C GLY A 99 -3.67 11.93 18.98
N LEU A 100 -4.04 10.64 19.08
CA LEU A 100 -3.16 9.55 18.68
C LEU A 100 -2.90 9.65 17.16
N VAL A 101 -1.64 9.43 16.76
CA VAL A 101 -1.28 9.51 15.35
C VAL A 101 -1.29 8.10 14.76
N ASN A 102 -2.26 7.82 13.89
CA ASN A 102 -2.45 6.48 13.32
C ASN A 102 -1.56 6.23 12.10
N SER A 103 -1.28 7.27 11.33
CA SER A 103 -0.53 7.17 10.09
C SER A 103 0.30 8.42 9.87
N CYS A 104 1.48 8.24 9.27
CA CYS A 104 2.30 9.33 8.78
C CYS A 104 2.87 8.98 7.40
N ASN A 105 3.04 10.00 6.57
CA ASN A 105 3.66 9.85 5.26
C ASN A 105 4.57 11.06 4.99
N ILE A 106 5.60 10.88 4.19
CA ILE A 106 6.47 11.98 3.77
C ILE A 106 6.37 12.15 2.27
N SER A 107 6.36 13.40 1.80
CA SER A 107 6.29 13.71 0.38
C SER A 107 7.53 13.22 -0.36
N SER A 108 7.42 12.95 -1.67
CA SER A 108 8.51 12.44 -2.50
C SER A 108 9.71 13.39 -2.57
N ASP A 109 9.47 14.72 -2.43
CA ASP A 109 10.53 15.74 -2.35
C ASP A 109 11.10 15.93 -0.94
N GLY A 110 10.57 15.21 0.05
CA GLY A 110 11.01 15.27 1.45
C GLY A 110 10.66 16.54 2.21
N LYS A 111 9.79 17.43 1.66
CA LYS A 111 9.50 18.73 2.27
C LYS A 111 8.29 18.73 3.20
N LEU A 112 7.33 17.85 2.96
CA LEU A 112 6.06 17.82 3.68
C LEU A 112 5.89 16.48 4.40
N VAL A 113 5.38 16.53 5.63
CA VAL A 113 4.96 15.36 6.41
C VAL A 113 3.45 15.44 6.59
N LEU A 114 2.76 14.36 6.23
CA LEU A 114 1.31 14.20 6.40
C LEU A 114 1.06 13.28 7.57
N CYS A 115 0.13 13.65 8.44
CA CYS A 115 -0.24 12.85 9.60
C CYS A 115 -1.76 12.74 9.71
N ALA A 116 -2.23 11.55 10.10
CA ALA A 116 -3.65 11.30 10.38
C ALA A 116 -3.86 11.02 11.86
N LEU A 117 -4.87 11.70 12.45
CA LEU A 117 -5.24 11.61 13.85
C LEU A 117 -6.55 10.83 14.03
N ASP A 118 -6.69 10.22 15.22
CA ASP A 118 -7.87 9.44 15.60
C ASP A 118 -9.00 10.29 16.21
N MET A 119 -8.65 11.28 17.04
CA MET A 119 -9.62 11.97 17.91
C MET A 119 -10.68 12.77 17.15
N ASP A 120 -10.27 13.49 16.12
CA ASP A 120 -11.12 14.40 15.34
C ASP A 120 -11.15 14.07 13.85
N ASN A 121 -10.65 12.88 13.49
CA ASN A 121 -10.60 12.39 12.13
C ASN A 121 -9.95 13.41 11.17
N SER A 122 -8.87 14.03 11.62
CA SER A 122 -8.20 15.13 10.95
C SER A 122 -6.88 14.73 10.33
N LEU A 123 -6.42 15.56 9.39
CA LEU A 123 -5.11 15.49 8.79
C LEU A 123 -4.30 16.74 9.12
N TYR A 124 -3.03 16.57 9.45
CA TYR A 124 -2.05 17.64 9.54
C TYR A 124 -1.01 17.54 8.44
N ILE A 125 -0.64 18.68 7.88
CA ILE A 125 0.53 18.81 7.01
C ILE A 125 1.55 19.65 7.78
N ILE A 126 2.76 19.10 7.92
CA ILE A 126 3.87 19.65 8.68
C ILE A 126 5.04 19.91 7.72
N ASP A 127 5.71 21.03 7.87
CA ASP A 127 6.95 21.33 7.18
C ASP A 127 8.08 20.42 7.72
N SER A 128 8.72 19.68 6.85
CA SER A 128 9.75 18.71 7.24
C SER A 128 11.04 19.38 7.73
N ALA A 129 11.34 20.62 7.30
CA ALA A 129 12.55 21.31 7.71
C ALA A 129 12.43 21.92 9.11
N THR A 130 11.24 22.47 9.43
CA THR A 130 11.01 23.25 10.65
C THR A 130 10.18 22.53 11.69
N GLY A 131 9.41 21.50 11.32
CA GLY A 131 8.41 20.89 12.18
C GLY A 131 7.15 21.77 12.38
N SER A 132 6.99 22.86 11.64
CA SER A 132 5.85 23.74 11.77
C SER A 132 4.61 23.15 11.09
N LYS A 133 3.44 23.32 11.73
CA LYS A 133 2.15 22.91 11.16
C LYS A 133 1.73 23.89 10.06
N ILE A 134 1.68 23.41 8.80
CA ILE A 134 1.30 24.24 7.63
C ILE A 134 -0.20 24.24 7.44
N ALA A 135 -0.85 23.09 7.54
CA ALA A 135 -2.27 22.94 7.29
C ALA A 135 -2.91 21.95 8.27
N TYR A 136 -4.17 22.22 8.57
CA TYR A 136 -5.03 21.39 9.40
C TYR A 136 -6.37 21.18 8.70
N ILE A 137 -6.68 19.94 8.37
CA ILE A 137 -7.88 19.56 7.65
C ILE A 137 -8.77 18.76 8.60
N LYS A 138 -9.84 19.38 9.09
CA LYS A 138 -10.73 18.85 10.14
C LYS A 138 -12.06 18.34 9.60
N ASP A 139 -12.71 17.47 10.40
CA ASP A 139 -14.12 17.02 10.26
C ASP A 139 -14.46 16.40 8.91
N GLN A 140 -13.55 15.64 8.37
CA GLN A 140 -13.67 15.21 7.00
C GLN A 140 -14.12 13.75 6.84
N HIS A 141 -13.79 12.91 7.80
CA HIS A 141 -14.28 11.55 7.89
C HIS A 141 -15.24 11.39 9.08
N LEU A 142 -16.21 10.48 8.94
CA LEU A 142 -17.17 10.17 10.01
C LEU A 142 -16.62 9.19 11.05
N SER A 143 -15.45 8.63 10.80
CA SER A 143 -14.76 7.70 11.69
C SER A 143 -13.25 7.79 11.48
N THR A 144 -12.49 7.10 12.31
CA THR A 144 -11.04 7.09 12.34
C THR A 144 -10.40 6.95 10.96
N ILE A 145 -9.46 7.85 10.66
CA ILE A 145 -8.58 7.72 9.50
C ILE A 145 -7.55 6.64 9.80
N THR A 146 -7.53 5.60 8.97
CA THR A 146 -6.65 4.45 9.13
C THR A 146 -5.31 4.65 8.44
N ARG A 147 -5.32 5.33 7.27
CA ARG A 147 -4.11 5.57 6.48
C ARG A 147 -4.23 6.88 5.69
N CYS A 148 -3.08 7.49 5.45
CA CYS A 148 -2.97 8.64 4.56
C CYS A 148 -1.68 8.56 3.73
N CYS A 149 -1.71 9.11 2.52
CA CYS A 149 -0.52 9.15 1.64
C CYS A 149 -0.57 10.34 0.69
N PHE A 150 0.61 10.84 0.29
CA PHE A 150 0.75 11.78 -0.79
C PHE A 150 0.63 11.10 -2.15
N ASP A 151 0.13 11.83 -3.15
CA ASP A 151 0.32 11.43 -4.53
C ASP A 151 1.78 11.72 -4.97
N PRO A 152 2.30 11.03 -6.00
CA PRO A 152 3.68 11.21 -6.44
C PRO A 152 4.04 12.63 -6.89
N GLU A 153 3.05 13.41 -7.37
CA GLU A 153 3.22 14.80 -7.82
C GLU A 153 3.06 15.83 -6.68
N ILE A 154 2.74 15.40 -5.47
CA ILE A 154 2.55 16.25 -4.28
C ILE A 154 1.47 17.33 -4.48
N GLN A 155 0.50 17.07 -5.34
CA GLN A 155 -0.64 17.97 -5.54
C GLN A 155 -1.82 17.59 -4.65
N ARG A 156 -1.95 16.29 -4.34
CA ARG A 156 -3.07 15.73 -3.59
C ARG A 156 -2.58 14.82 -2.47
N VAL A 157 -3.42 14.69 -1.47
CA VAL A 157 -3.31 13.65 -0.45
C VAL A 157 -4.53 12.75 -0.48
N CYS A 158 -4.32 11.48 -0.24
CA CYS A 158 -5.37 10.50 -0.05
C CYS A 158 -5.52 10.19 1.43
N SER A 159 -6.75 10.11 1.90
CA SER A 159 -7.08 9.54 3.22
C SER A 159 -8.15 8.47 3.07
N VAL A 160 -8.00 7.41 3.84
CA VAL A 160 -8.95 6.30 3.92
C VAL A 160 -9.35 6.08 5.38
N SER A 161 -10.58 5.62 5.59
CA SER A 161 -11.17 5.59 6.91
C SER A 161 -11.97 4.33 7.21
N SER A 162 -12.20 4.11 8.49
CA SER A 162 -13.13 3.12 9.01
C SER A 162 -14.59 3.41 8.61
N ASP A 163 -14.91 4.64 8.17
CA ASP A 163 -16.22 5.01 7.61
C ASP A 163 -16.45 4.46 6.20
N ARG A 164 -15.51 3.69 5.65
CA ARG A 164 -15.55 3.06 4.32
C ARG A 164 -15.48 4.05 3.16
N THR A 165 -14.98 5.24 3.41
CA THR A 165 -14.80 6.28 2.39
C THR A 165 -13.34 6.48 2.04
N ILE A 166 -13.09 6.88 0.80
CA ILE A 166 -11.81 7.37 0.29
C ILE A 166 -11.99 8.84 -0.01
N LYS A 167 -11.06 9.68 0.41
CA LYS A 167 -11.06 11.11 0.10
C LYS A 167 -9.72 11.52 -0.47
N LEU A 168 -9.77 12.32 -1.53
CA LEU A 168 -8.62 12.97 -2.14
C LEU A 168 -8.75 14.47 -1.94
N TRP A 169 -7.69 15.05 -1.38
CA TRP A 169 -7.60 16.45 -1.01
C TRP A 169 -6.61 17.15 -1.91
N ASP A 170 -6.97 18.32 -2.40
CA ASP A 170 -6.03 19.24 -3.00
C ASP A 170 -5.29 20.01 -1.88
N ILE A 171 -3.96 19.94 -1.89
CA ILE A 171 -3.11 20.54 -0.85
C ILE A 171 -3.21 22.06 -0.90
N LYS A 172 -3.26 22.65 -2.09
CA LYS A 172 -3.33 24.12 -2.27
C LYS A 172 -4.70 24.66 -1.94
N ALA A 173 -5.73 23.99 -2.41
CA ALA A 173 -7.11 24.40 -2.23
C ALA A 173 -7.66 24.05 -0.82
N GLN A 174 -7.00 23.16 -0.09
CA GLN A 174 -7.36 22.70 1.25
C GLN A 174 -8.78 22.15 1.37
N HIS A 175 -9.29 21.52 0.30
CA HIS A 175 -10.60 20.87 0.32
C HIS A 175 -10.58 19.54 -0.42
N ALA A 176 -11.57 18.69 -0.13
CA ALA A 176 -11.73 17.42 -0.81
C ALA A 176 -12.20 17.64 -2.25
N THR A 177 -11.41 17.17 -3.20
CA THR A 177 -11.75 17.19 -4.63
C THR A 177 -12.53 15.96 -5.05
N ILE A 178 -12.23 14.82 -4.41
CA ILE A 178 -12.83 13.53 -4.71
C ILE A 178 -13.27 12.86 -3.42
N ILE A 179 -14.52 12.38 -3.39
CA ILE A 179 -15.07 11.60 -2.28
C ILE A 179 -15.72 10.35 -2.84
N ILE A 180 -15.16 9.18 -2.51
CA ILE A 180 -15.72 7.89 -2.90
C ILE A 180 -16.38 7.29 -1.65
N ARG A 181 -17.71 7.29 -1.62
CA ARG A 181 -18.51 6.72 -0.53
C ARG A 181 -18.76 5.24 -0.76
N ASN A 182 -18.83 4.47 0.33
CA ASN A 182 -19.02 3.01 0.26
C ASN A 182 -18.03 2.34 -0.68
N ALA A 183 -16.78 2.82 -0.67
CA ALA A 183 -15.70 2.28 -1.49
C ALA A 183 -15.48 0.79 -1.22
N HIS A 184 -15.61 0.40 0.03
CA HIS A 184 -15.54 -0.99 0.49
C HIS A 184 -16.75 -1.33 1.37
N SER A 185 -17.00 -2.62 1.57
CA SER A 185 -18.08 -3.08 2.47
C SER A 185 -17.67 -3.09 3.94
N ASN A 186 -16.37 -2.96 4.24
CA ASN A 186 -15.82 -2.89 5.59
C ASN A 186 -14.73 -1.81 5.67
N VAL A 187 -14.07 -1.68 6.82
CA VAL A 187 -12.98 -0.76 7.10
C VAL A 187 -11.93 -0.80 5.98
N ILE A 188 -11.49 0.36 5.52
CA ILE A 188 -10.35 0.47 4.61
C ILE A 188 -9.11 0.60 5.48
N SER A 189 -8.18 -0.34 5.33
CA SER A 189 -6.98 -0.46 6.18
C SER A 189 -5.77 0.27 5.61
N ASP A 190 -5.62 0.31 4.29
CA ASP A 190 -4.47 0.91 3.63
C ASP A 190 -4.83 1.50 2.27
N CYS A 191 -4.02 2.46 1.83
CA CYS A 191 -4.11 3.07 0.52
C CYS A 191 -2.72 3.41 -0.02
N ARG A 192 -2.49 3.14 -1.30
CA ARG A 192 -1.23 3.45 -1.99
C ARG A 192 -1.49 3.92 -3.41
N PHE A 193 -0.83 4.99 -3.81
CA PHE A 193 -0.81 5.41 -5.21
C PHE A 193 0.15 4.56 -6.03
N SER A 194 -0.19 4.37 -7.28
CA SER A 194 0.75 3.90 -8.30
C SER A 194 1.86 4.94 -8.54
N SER A 195 3.00 4.50 -9.06
CA SER A 195 4.15 5.38 -9.31
C SER A 195 3.87 6.56 -10.23
N ASN A 196 2.86 6.43 -11.12
CA ASN A 196 2.41 7.50 -12.02
C ASN A 196 1.26 8.35 -11.44
N GLY A 197 0.79 8.08 -10.22
CA GLY A 197 -0.29 8.83 -9.58
C GLY A 197 -1.69 8.62 -10.17
N HIS A 198 -1.87 7.75 -11.18
CA HIS A 198 -3.16 7.57 -11.85
C HIS A 198 -4.07 6.54 -11.21
N ILE A 199 -3.49 5.55 -10.52
CA ILE A 199 -4.22 4.47 -9.89
C ILE A 199 -4.01 4.53 -8.39
N LEU A 200 -5.09 4.40 -7.64
CA LEU A 200 -5.08 4.21 -6.20
C LEU A 200 -5.45 2.76 -5.89
N CYS A 201 -4.61 2.05 -5.15
CA CYS A 201 -4.95 0.76 -4.56
C CYS A 201 -5.43 0.96 -3.14
N THR A 202 -6.51 0.30 -2.77
CA THR A 202 -7.00 0.28 -1.39
C THR A 202 -7.16 -1.15 -0.90
N ALA A 203 -6.73 -1.39 0.34
CA ALA A 203 -6.89 -2.64 1.05
C ALA A 203 -8.02 -2.53 2.07
N SER A 204 -8.77 -3.61 2.31
CA SER A 204 -9.89 -3.56 3.25
C SER A 204 -10.09 -4.84 4.03
N TRP A 205 -10.75 -4.70 5.18
CA TRP A 205 -11.22 -5.80 5.99
C TRP A 205 -12.33 -6.62 5.32
N ASP A 206 -12.84 -6.18 4.17
CA ASP A 206 -13.73 -6.97 3.32
C ASP A 206 -12.99 -8.06 2.51
N LYS A 207 -11.70 -8.27 2.77
CA LYS A 207 -10.81 -9.28 2.18
C LYS A 207 -10.43 -9.01 0.73
N CYS A 208 -10.67 -7.81 0.25
CA CYS A 208 -10.43 -7.41 -1.12
C CYS A 208 -9.43 -6.26 -1.20
N LEU A 209 -8.76 -6.18 -2.35
CA LEU A 209 -8.10 -4.97 -2.82
C LEU A 209 -8.94 -4.39 -3.95
N LYS A 210 -8.98 -3.06 -4.04
CA LYS A 210 -9.65 -2.35 -5.14
C LYS A 210 -8.71 -1.36 -5.78
N LEU A 211 -8.75 -1.30 -7.10
CA LEU A 211 -7.97 -0.39 -7.92
C LEU A 211 -8.89 0.68 -8.49
N TRP A 212 -8.59 1.92 -8.19
CA TRP A 212 -9.38 3.08 -8.57
C TRP A 212 -8.58 3.91 -9.57
N ASP A 213 -9.15 4.19 -10.73
CA ASP A 213 -8.62 5.20 -11.62
C ASP A 213 -9.07 6.58 -11.15
N ILE A 214 -8.13 7.40 -10.75
CA ILE A 214 -8.38 8.73 -10.19
C ILE A 214 -8.01 9.88 -11.13
N ASN A 215 -7.48 9.55 -12.33
CA ASN A 215 -6.93 10.57 -13.21
C ASN A 215 -7.99 11.42 -13.90
N ALA A 216 -9.04 10.91 -14.37
CA ALA A 216 -9.93 11.63 -15.29
C ALA A 216 -11.31 11.99 -14.71
N GLY A 217 -11.49 11.96 -13.38
CA GLY A 217 -12.81 12.13 -12.76
C GLY A 217 -13.77 10.99 -13.09
N GLN A 218 -13.29 9.94 -13.75
CA GLN A 218 -14.09 8.83 -14.25
C GLN A 218 -14.45 7.81 -13.16
N PHE A 219 -13.83 7.86 -11.98
CA PHE A 219 -14.17 7.03 -10.82
C PHE A 219 -15.67 7.08 -10.46
N ARG A 220 -16.41 8.11 -10.90
CA ARG A 220 -17.86 8.23 -10.67
C ARG A 220 -18.69 7.28 -11.50
N HIS A 221 -18.19 6.86 -12.67
CA HIS A 221 -18.93 6.06 -13.65
C HIS A 221 -18.38 4.66 -13.85
N GLN A 222 -17.20 4.36 -13.27
CA GLN A 222 -16.55 3.06 -13.44
C GLN A 222 -16.44 2.33 -12.12
N ARG A 223 -16.72 1.04 -12.17
CA ARG A 223 -16.47 0.16 -11.03
C ARG A 223 -14.95 -0.05 -10.90
N PRO A 224 -14.43 -0.10 -9.66
CA PRO A 224 -13.03 -0.43 -9.44
C PRO A 224 -12.74 -1.86 -9.91
N ASP A 225 -11.51 -2.11 -10.35
CA ASP A 225 -11.05 -3.47 -10.53
C ASP A 225 -10.85 -4.11 -9.14
N VAL A 226 -11.43 -5.28 -8.92
CA VAL A 226 -11.45 -5.93 -7.61
C VAL A 226 -10.56 -7.16 -7.62
N LEU A 227 -9.53 -7.16 -6.77
CA LEU A 227 -8.68 -8.30 -6.50
C LEU A 227 -9.23 -9.03 -5.26
N HIS A 228 -9.76 -10.23 -5.46
CA HIS A 228 -10.47 -10.99 -4.43
C HIS A 228 -10.11 -12.49 -4.46
N LYS A 229 -10.68 -13.27 -3.52
CA LYS A 229 -10.54 -14.75 -3.43
C LYS A 229 -9.13 -15.26 -3.13
N ALA A 230 -8.23 -14.44 -2.61
CA ALA A 230 -6.94 -14.95 -2.14
C ALA A 230 -6.82 -14.90 -0.62
N HIS A 231 -7.13 -13.75 0.00
CA HIS A 231 -7.16 -13.65 1.44
C HIS A 231 -8.42 -14.29 2.05
N LYS A 232 -8.22 -15.03 3.13
CA LYS A 232 -9.30 -15.61 3.94
C LYS A 232 -9.71 -14.69 5.10
N GLY A 233 -8.82 -13.80 5.50
CA GLY A 233 -9.02 -12.78 6.53
C GLY A 233 -8.98 -11.37 5.96
N SER A 234 -9.11 -10.38 6.84
CA SER A 234 -8.98 -8.96 6.51
C SER A 234 -7.63 -8.67 5.89
N VAL A 235 -7.59 -7.81 4.87
CA VAL A 235 -6.34 -7.30 4.30
C VAL A 235 -5.88 -6.12 5.15
N SER A 236 -4.60 -6.08 5.51
CA SER A 236 -4.01 -5.04 6.36
C SER A 236 -3.32 -3.95 5.57
N SER A 237 -2.55 -4.34 4.57
CA SER A 237 -1.66 -3.45 3.82
C SER A 237 -1.53 -3.89 2.38
N CYS A 238 -1.14 -2.95 1.51
CA CYS A 238 -0.86 -3.20 0.10
C CYS A 238 0.28 -2.31 -0.39
N THR A 239 1.02 -2.79 -1.39
CA THR A 239 2.07 -2.02 -2.06
C THR A 239 2.17 -2.37 -3.53
N PHE A 240 2.50 -1.38 -4.38
CA PHE A 240 2.76 -1.56 -5.80
C PHE A 240 4.24 -1.84 -6.08
N SER A 241 4.50 -2.57 -7.16
CA SER A 241 5.82 -2.49 -7.82
C SER A 241 5.98 -1.14 -8.53
N LYS A 242 7.23 -0.68 -8.69
CA LYS A 242 7.52 0.57 -9.41
C LYS A 242 6.96 0.60 -10.84
N ASP A 243 6.94 -0.53 -11.52
CA ASP A 243 6.39 -0.68 -12.88
C ASP A 243 4.89 -1.01 -12.91
N MET A 244 4.25 -1.01 -11.75
CA MET A 244 2.81 -1.29 -11.58
C MET A 244 2.35 -2.68 -12.07
N SER A 245 3.27 -3.60 -12.36
CA SER A 245 2.93 -4.93 -12.88
C SER A 245 2.39 -5.87 -11.82
N VAL A 246 2.81 -5.67 -10.57
CA VAL A 246 2.41 -6.49 -9.44
C VAL A 246 2.03 -5.67 -8.22
N ILE A 247 1.15 -6.23 -7.41
CA ILE A 247 0.79 -5.74 -6.07
C ILE A 247 1.12 -6.83 -5.07
N VAL A 248 1.57 -6.42 -3.90
CA VAL A 248 1.73 -7.29 -2.73
C VAL A 248 0.74 -6.85 -1.67
N SER A 249 0.10 -7.79 -1.01
CA SER A 249 -0.79 -7.51 0.12
C SER A 249 -0.50 -8.41 1.31
N GLY A 250 -0.64 -7.86 2.51
CA GLY A 250 -0.61 -8.57 3.77
C GLY A 250 -1.99 -8.74 4.36
N GLY A 251 -2.22 -9.80 5.13
CA GLY A 251 -3.53 -10.02 5.74
C GLY A 251 -3.49 -10.62 7.14
N TYR A 252 -4.61 -10.45 7.85
CA TYR A 252 -4.82 -11.04 9.19
C TYR A 252 -4.99 -12.57 9.14
N ASP A 253 -5.05 -13.14 7.94
CA ASP A 253 -4.98 -14.58 7.71
C ASP A 253 -3.53 -15.14 7.75
N LYS A 254 -2.56 -14.31 8.19
CA LYS A 254 -1.13 -14.66 8.33
C LYS A 254 -0.44 -14.92 7.00
N THR A 255 -1.01 -14.45 5.90
CA THR A 255 -0.49 -14.66 4.56
C THR A 255 -0.08 -13.35 3.90
N VAL A 256 0.89 -13.45 3.00
CA VAL A 256 1.24 -12.40 2.05
C VAL A 256 0.88 -12.89 0.66
N VAL A 257 0.21 -12.07 -0.13
CA VAL A 257 -0.25 -12.45 -1.47
C VAL A 257 0.38 -11.55 -2.51
N LEU A 258 0.94 -12.17 -3.54
CA LEU A 258 1.42 -11.49 -4.75
C LEU A 258 0.34 -11.58 -5.83
N TRP A 259 -0.01 -10.43 -6.39
CA TRP A 259 -1.03 -10.29 -7.41
C TRP A 259 -0.43 -9.84 -8.73
N ASP A 260 -0.97 -10.36 -9.82
CA ASP A 260 -0.80 -9.79 -11.15
C ASP A 260 -1.86 -8.73 -11.36
N VAL A 261 -1.44 -7.50 -11.59
CA VAL A 261 -2.36 -6.39 -11.78
C VAL A 261 -3.02 -6.48 -13.16
N ILE A 262 -2.28 -6.94 -14.16
CA ILE A 262 -2.76 -7.06 -15.55
C ILE A 262 -3.82 -8.16 -15.66
N ALA A 263 -3.54 -9.31 -15.05
CA ALA A 263 -4.44 -10.45 -15.05
C ALA A 263 -5.56 -10.35 -13.98
N ALA A 264 -5.51 -9.35 -13.11
CA ALA A 264 -6.38 -9.19 -11.94
C ALA A 264 -6.49 -10.49 -11.11
N SER A 265 -5.39 -11.23 -10.99
CA SER A 265 -5.37 -12.56 -10.38
C SER A 265 -4.21 -12.73 -9.39
N LYS A 266 -4.40 -13.66 -8.44
CA LYS A 266 -3.32 -14.02 -7.52
C LYS A 266 -2.23 -14.82 -8.24
N LYS A 267 -0.98 -14.44 -8.05
CA LYS A 267 0.19 -15.20 -8.53
C LYS A 267 0.70 -16.17 -7.48
N LEU A 268 0.85 -15.70 -6.25
CA LEU A 268 1.51 -16.46 -5.20
C LEU A 268 0.92 -16.13 -3.83
N VAL A 269 0.85 -17.13 -2.96
CA VAL A 269 0.47 -16.97 -1.54
C VAL A 269 1.63 -17.47 -0.68
N LEU A 270 2.21 -16.57 0.10
CA LEU A 270 3.31 -16.83 1.02
C LEU A 270 2.74 -17.12 2.40
N LYS A 271 3.12 -18.24 2.97
CA LYS A 271 2.70 -18.67 4.31
C LYS A 271 3.94 -18.86 5.18
N GLY A 272 3.84 -18.42 6.41
CA GLY A 272 4.95 -18.59 7.35
C GLY A 272 4.78 -17.80 8.64
N HIS A 273 4.18 -16.61 8.62
CA HIS A 273 3.91 -15.84 9.83
C HIS A 273 3.00 -16.61 10.80
N GLU A 274 3.28 -16.44 12.08
CA GLU A 274 2.54 -17.11 13.16
C GLU A 274 1.34 -16.28 13.63
N ASP A 275 1.33 -14.98 13.30
CA ASP A 275 0.23 -14.07 13.60
C ASP A 275 -0.02 -13.11 12.43
N TRP A 276 -0.91 -12.14 12.60
CA TRP A 276 -1.35 -11.19 11.60
C TRP A 276 -0.17 -10.50 10.91
N VAL A 277 -0.18 -10.48 9.60
CA VAL A 277 0.70 -9.59 8.82
C VAL A 277 0.11 -8.20 8.91
N LEU A 278 0.92 -7.21 9.30
CA LEU A 278 0.48 -5.84 9.52
C LEU A 278 0.85 -4.94 8.35
N ASP A 279 2.06 -5.11 7.80
CA ASP A 279 2.52 -4.32 6.67
C ASP A 279 3.39 -5.15 5.71
N VAL A 280 3.46 -4.70 4.46
CA VAL A 280 4.26 -5.34 3.40
C VAL A 280 4.97 -4.29 2.55
N SER A 281 6.18 -4.60 2.12
CA SER A 281 6.93 -3.79 1.17
C SER A 281 7.60 -4.66 0.13
N LEU A 282 7.71 -4.14 -1.09
CA LEU A 282 8.32 -4.81 -2.22
C LEU A 282 9.63 -4.10 -2.58
N SER A 283 10.69 -4.86 -2.82
CA SER A 283 11.97 -4.34 -3.29
C SER A 283 11.83 -3.70 -4.67
N ALA A 284 12.65 -2.68 -4.95
CA ALA A 284 12.63 -1.96 -6.22
C ALA A 284 12.92 -2.89 -7.42
N ASN A 285 13.77 -3.90 -7.21
CA ASN A 285 14.13 -4.92 -8.20
C ASN A 285 13.11 -6.06 -8.34
N LYS A 286 12.03 -6.06 -7.55
CA LYS A 286 10.99 -7.11 -7.49
C LYS A 286 11.49 -8.52 -7.15
N LYS A 287 12.64 -8.64 -6.51
CA LYS A 287 13.20 -9.95 -6.11
C LYS A 287 12.81 -10.35 -4.69
N TRP A 288 12.49 -9.34 -3.86
CA TRP A 288 12.25 -9.53 -2.44
C TRP A 288 10.96 -8.88 -1.99
N ILE A 289 10.26 -9.55 -1.09
CA ILE A 289 9.16 -8.97 -0.30
C ILE A 289 9.60 -8.99 1.15
N VAL A 290 9.39 -7.88 1.86
CA VAL A 290 9.44 -7.87 3.32
C VAL A 290 8.04 -7.75 3.87
N SER A 291 7.76 -8.48 4.93
CA SER A 291 6.49 -8.41 5.66
C SER A 291 6.73 -8.27 7.15
N SER A 292 5.98 -7.40 7.79
CA SER A 292 5.96 -7.22 9.24
C SER A 292 4.74 -7.87 9.86
N SER A 293 4.85 -8.36 11.08
CA SER A 293 3.79 -9.11 11.72
C SER A 293 3.64 -8.79 13.21
N LYS A 294 2.46 -9.10 13.70
CA LYS A 294 2.12 -9.09 15.12
C LYS A 294 2.93 -10.16 15.89
N ASP A 295 3.51 -11.14 15.21
CA ASP A 295 4.43 -12.14 15.81
C ASP A 295 5.79 -11.57 16.21
N SER A 296 5.96 -10.24 16.18
CA SER A 296 7.18 -9.50 16.51
C SER A 296 8.35 -9.74 15.56
N THR A 297 8.10 -10.33 14.40
CA THR A 297 9.14 -10.63 13.40
C THR A 297 8.90 -9.90 12.07
N LEU A 298 10.00 -9.72 11.33
CA LEU A 298 9.95 -9.42 9.92
C LEU A 298 10.35 -10.67 9.15
N ARG A 299 9.76 -10.87 7.98
CA ARG A 299 10.15 -11.94 7.05
C ARG A 299 10.52 -11.36 5.70
N LEU A 300 11.64 -11.81 5.19
CA LEU A 300 12.15 -11.48 3.87
C LEU A 300 11.99 -12.67 2.95
N TRP A 301 11.14 -12.55 1.94
CA TRP A 301 10.77 -13.61 1.01
C TRP A 301 11.52 -13.42 -0.30
N ASN A 302 12.19 -14.47 -0.79
CA ASN A 302 12.82 -14.46 -2.10
C ASN A 302 11.80 -14.86 -3.16
N ILE A 303 11.42 -13.92 -4.02
CA ILE A 303 10.47 -14.14 -5.11
C ILE A 303 11.12 -14.04 -6.50
N GLU A 304 12.46 -14.02 -6.59
CA GLU A 304 13.17 -13.85 -7.86
C GLU A 304 12.77 -14.88 -8.94
N ASN A 305 12.49 -16.12 -8.52
CA ASN A 305 12.12 -17.20 -9.41
C ASN A 305 10.66 -17.65 -9.22
N TYR A 306 9.77 -16.78 -8.76
CA TYR A 306 8.40 -17.19 -8.45
C TYR A 306 7.65 -17.78 -9.64
N GLU A 307 7.96 -17.37 -10.86
CA GLU A 307 7.35 -17.90 -12.09
C GLU A 307 7.68 -19.38 -12.34
N LYS A 308 8.80 -19.85 -11.80
CA LYS A 308 9.23 -21.25 -11.88
C LYS A 308 8.60 -22.14 -10.80
N ILE A 309 7.88 -21.55 -9.84
CA ILE A 309 7.24 -22.32 -8.76
C ILE A 309 6.06 -23.12 -9.36
N PRO A 310 5.99 -24.45 -9.22
CA PRO A 310 4.94 -25.28 -9.83
C PRO A 310 3.52 -24.82 -9.50
N ALA A 311 3.27 -24.35 -8.27
CA ALA A 311 1.97 -23.83 -7.87
C ALA A 311 1.52 -22.59 -8.68
N VAL A 312 2.46 -21.78 -9.15
CA VAL A 312 2.18 -20.61 -10.00
C VAL A 312 1.87 -21.05 -11.41
N THR A 313 2.66 -21.98 -11.96
CA THR A 313 2.42 -22.55 -13.29
C THR A 313 1.12 -23.33 -13.37
N GLU A 314 0.73 -24.06 -12.32
CA GLU A 314 -0.56 -24.74 -12.23
C GLU A 314 -1.73 -23.74 -12.16
N ASN A 315 -1.60 -22.65 -11.40
CA ASN A 315 -2.62 -21.61 -11.33
C ASN A 315 -2.81 -20.91 -12.69
N ILE A 316 -1.73 -20.63 -13.41
CA ILE A 316 -1.76 -20.05 -14.76
C ILE A 316 -2.48 -20.99 -15.72
N ARG A 317 -2.19 -22.30 -15.67
CA ARG A 317 -2.84 -23.33 -16.49
C ARG A 317 -4.30 -23.55 -16.12
N ALA A 318 -4.63 -23.55 -14.83
CA ALA A 318 -5.99 -23.77 -14.33
C ALA A 318 -6.94 -22.61 -14.63
N LEU A 319 -6.42 -21.37 -14.73
CA LEU A 319 -7.20 -20.19 -15.07
C LEU A 319 -7.59 -20.13 -16.55
N GLY A 320 -7.03 -21.00 -17.40
CA GLY A 320 -7.37 -21.03 -18.83
C GLY A 320 -7.13 -19.69 -19.52
N SER A 321 -6.14 -18.92 -19.03
CA SER A 321 -5.92 -17.56 -19.52
C SER A 321 -5.25 -17.60 -20.89
N THR A 322 -5.88 -17.02 -21.88
CA THR A 322 -5.26 -16.69 -23.17
C THR A 322 -4.43 -15.43 -23.00
N VAL A 323 -3.15 -15.51 -23.32
CA VAL A 323 -2.24 -14.37 -23.31
C VAL A 323 -2.33 -13.69 -24.68
N VAL A 324 -2.73 -12.42 -24.70
CA VAL A 324 -2.75 -11.57 -25.89
C VAL A 324 -1.87 -10.35 -25.69
N GLN A 325 -1.43 -9.74 -26.80
CA GLN A 325 -0.69 -8.51 -26.74
C GLN A 325 -1.65 -7.32 -26.76
N CYS A 326 -1.43 -6.36 -25.85
CA CYS A 326 -2.15 -5.10 -25.86
C CYS A 326 -1.86 -4.32 -27.15
N GLU A 327 -2.89 -3.86 -27.85
CA GLU A 327 -2.71 -3.11 -29.10
C GLU A 327 -1.97 -1.78 -28.88
N GLU A 328 -2.09 -1.19 -27.71
CA GLU A 328 -1.54 0.12 -27.40
C GLU A 328 -0.11 0.06 -26.84
N CYS A 329 0.13 -0.68 -25.76
CA CYS A 329 1.44 -0.75 -25.12
C CYS A 329 2.28 -1.97 -25.55
N LYS A 330 1.76 -2.84 -26.41
CA LYS A 330 2.39 -4.09 -26.90
C LYS A 330 2.81 -5.07 -25.80
N LYS A 331 2.45 -4.84 -24.55
CA LYS A 331 2.74 -5.75 -23.43
C LYS A 331 1.77 -6.92 -23.45
N PRO A 332 2.23 -8.15 -23.13
CA PRO A 332 1.34 -9.29 -23.00
C PRO A 332 0.43 -9.11 -21.78
N PHE A 333 -0.83 -9.46 -21.91
CA PHE A 333 -1.78 -9.56 -20.81
C PHE A 333 -2.68 -10.79 -20.98
N SER A 334 -3.19 -11.29 -19.88
CA SER A 334 -4.09 -12.44 -19.88
C SER A 334 -5.53 -12.00 -19.58
N PHE A 335 -6.49 -12.67 -20.18
CA PHE A 335 -7.90 -12.54 -19.86
C PHE A 335 -8.52 -13.93 -19.59
N MET A 336 -9.59 -13.97 -18.82
CA MET A 336 -10.28 -15.22 -18.50
C MET A 336 -11.23 -15.64 -19.63
N ASN A 337 -11.45 -16.94 -19.80
CA ASN A 337 -12.27 -17.50 -20.89
C ASN A 337 -13.75 -17.03 -20.95
N TRP A 338 -14.21 -16.30 -19.95
CA TRP A 338 -15.57 -15.73 -19.90
C TRP A 338 -15.62 -14.25 -20.32
N ASP A 339 -14.48 -13.63 -20.51
CA ASP A 339 -14.40 -12.30 -21.11
C ASP A 339 -14.45 -12.46 -22.63
N ASN A 340 -15.30 -11.70 -23.31
CA ASN A 340 -15.37 -11.77 -24.77
C ASN A 340 -14.05 -11.26 -25.37
N PRO A 341 -13.26 -12.12 -26.05
CA PRO A 341 -11.92 -11.76 -26.53
C PRO A 341 -11.92 -10.63 -27.56
N ASP A 342 -13.02 -10.45 -28.30
CA ASP A 342 -13.13 -9.41 -29.32
C ASP A 342 -13.29 -8.00 -28.73
N LEU A 343 -13.64 -7.90 -27.44
CA LEU A 343 -13.81 -6.63 -26.72
C LEU A 343 -12.53 -6.20 -25.95
N LEU A 344 -11.56 -7.09 -25.77
CA LEU A 344 -10.41 -6.86 -24.91
C LEU A 344 -9.10 -6.78 -25.70
N LYS A 345 -8.98 -5.77 -26.55
CA LYS A 345 -7.75 -5.51 -27.32
C LYS A 345 -6.70 -4.72 -26.55
N ARG A 346 -7.03 -4.22 -25.35
CA ARG A 346 -6.15 -3.40 -24.51
C ARG A 346 -6.04 -3.95 -23.11
N CYS A 347 -4.85 -3.93 -22.55
CA CYS A 347 -4.60 -4.30 -21.14
C CYS A 347 -5.32 -3.32 -20.20
N VAL A 348 -5.49 -3.73 -18.94
CA VAL A 348 -6.15 -2.93 -17.90
C VAL A 348 -5.55 -1.52 -17.82
N PHE A 349 -4.23 -1.39 -17.85
CA PHE A 349 -3.56 -0.08 -17.77
C PHE A 349 -3.87 0.83 -18.95
N CYS A 350 -3.86 0.30 -20.16
CA CYS A 350 -4.20 1.10 -21.34
C CYS A 350 -5.67 1.45 -21.38
N ARG A 351 -6.56 0.55 -20.92
CA ARG A 351 -7.96 0.86 -20.72
C ARG A 351 -8.18 1.93 -19.67
N LEU A 352 -7.38 1.90 -18.59
CA LEU A 352 -7.42 2.88 -17.52
C LEU A 352 -6.80 4.23 -17.91
N ALA A 353 -5.90 4.27 -18.89
CA ALA A 353 -5.18 5.47 -19.33
C ALA A 353 -5.86 6.23 -20.51
N THR A 354 -6.87 5.64 -21.17
CA THR A 354 -7.54 6.28 -22.32
C THR A 354 -8.74 7.12 -21.91
N PRO A 355 -8.88 8.37 -22.43
CA PRO A 355 -10.01 9.25 -22.11
C PRO A 355 -11.36 8.76 -22.63
N SER A 356 -11.37 7.92 -23.66
CA SER A 356 -12.60 7.38 -24.25
C SER A 356 -12.76 5.90 -23.93
N ARG A 357 -13.42 5.61 -22.84
CA ARG A 357 -13.78 4.26 -22.42
C ARG A 357 -15.21 3.96 -22.89
N ILE A 358 -15.38 3.67 -24.15
CA ILE A 358 -16.63 3.07 -24.61
C ILE A 358 -16.53 1.57 -24.29
N CYS A 359 -17.05 1.17 -23.14
CA CYS A 359 -17.55 -0.20 -23.01
C CYS A 359 -18.81 -0.25 -23.85
N PRO A 360 -18.91 -1.03 -24.92
CA PRO A 360 -20.19 -1.20 -25.61
C PRO A 360 -21.18 -1.75 -24.58
N LEU A 361 -22.29 -1.03 -24.38
CA LEU A 361 -23.39 -1.55 -23.60
C LEU A 361 -23.82 -2.88 -24.24
N PRO A 362 -24.15 -3.89 -23.45
CA PRO A 362 -24.72 -5.12 -24.00
C PRO A 362 -25.95 -4.73 -24.86
N PRO A 363 -26.16 -5.38 -26.00
CA PRO A 363 -27.32 -5.08 -26.85
C PRO A 363 -28.59 -5.18 -26.01
N ILE A 364 -29.43 -4.17 -26.11
CA ILE A 364 -30.77 -4.16 -25.51
C ILE A 364 -31.51 -5.35 -26.12
N PRO A 365 -32.04 -6.28 -25.32
CA PRO A 365 -32.81 -7.37 -25.87
C PRO A 365 -34.01 -6.77 -26.62
N ASP A 366 -34.25 -7.25 -27.86
CA ASP A 366 -35.39 -6.84 -28.68
C ASP A 366 -36.68 -6.98 -27.86
N PRO A 367 -37.59 -6.02 -27.95
CA PRO A 367 -38.88 -6.14 -27.31
C PRO A 367 -39.58 -7.37 -27.86
N VAL A 368 -39.90 -8.30 -26.98
CA VAL A 368 -40.72 -9.47 -27.30
C VAL A 368 -42.08 -8.94 -27.79
N LEU A 369 -42.39 -9.17 -29.08
CA LEU A 369 -43.69 -8.97 -29.65
C LEU A 369 -44.70 -9.98 -29.09
#